data_7a41829c44af5d03143a1b79c27a0d58
#
_entry.id   7a41829c44af5d03143a1b79c27a0d58
#
_cell.length_a   1.000
_cell.length_b   1.000
_cell.length_c   1.000
_cell.angle_alpha   90.00
_cell.angle_beta   90.00
_cell.angle_gamma   90.00
#
_symmetry.space_group_name_H-M   'P 1'
#
loop_
_entity.id
_entity.type
_entity.pdbx_description
1 polymer ?
#
loop_
_entity_poly.entity_id
_entity_poly.type
_entity_poly.pdbx_seq_one_letter_code
_entity_poly.pdbx_strand_id
1 'polypeptide(L)'
;MLTLLGIHGTVTSPGRLHQALQLAVDAAEAQDPAITTSLLHLGDHQISFADGRPAEAYGDGTAKVLEQVMAADMFIIATPIFRASFTGALKNLLDHITVVGLMGKACGLISMGATDHHY
;
A
#
# COMPACT_ATOMS: atom_id res chain seq x y z
N MET A 1 -14.83 1.09 15.21
CA MET A 1 -14.17 0.10 14.31
C MET A 1 -13.01 0.77 13.60
N LEU A 2 -11.87 0.12 13.60
CA LEU A 2 -10.66 0.63 12.95
C LEU A 2 -10.39 -0.18 11.68
N THR A 3 -10.03 0.50 10.60
CA THR A 3 -9.71 -0.15 9.33
C THR A 3 -8.21 -0.14 9.11
N LEU A 4 -7.63 -1.33 8.94
CA LEU A 4 -6.23 -1.53 8.59
C LEU A 4 -6.13 -1.91 7.13
N LEU A 5 -5.43 -1.11 6.34
CA LEU A 5 -5.18 -1.39 4.93
C LEU A 5 -3.76 -1.91 4.76
N GLY A 6 -3.64 -3.14 4.24
CA GLY A 6 -2.37 -3.69 3.80
C GLY A 6 -2.13 -3.32 2.35
N ILE A 7 -1.02 -2.66 2.05
CA ILE A 7 -0.67 -2.24 0.70
C ILE A 7 0.47 -3.12 0.19
N HIS A 8 0.20 -3.88 -0.88
CA HIS A 8 1.21 -4.63 -1.61
C HIS A 8 1.86 -3.70 -2.64
N GLY A 9 3.00 -3.16 -2.29
CA GLY A 9 3.65 -2.03 -2.95
C GLY A 9 4.44 -2.40 -4.20
N THR A 10 3.90 -3.28 -5.03
CA THR A 10 4.47 -3.61 -6.34
C THR A 10 3.36 -4.08 -7.28
N VAL A 11 3.63 -4.01 -8.58
CA VAL A 11 2.70 -4.52 -9.60
C VAL A 11 3.02 -5.96 -10.01
N THR A 12 4.08 -6.54 -9.46
CA THR A 12 4.45 -7.94 -9.76
C THR A 12 3.45 -8.91 -9.16
N SER A 13 3.43 -10.13 -9.69
CA SER A 13 2.53 -11.18 -9.17
C SER A 13 2.74 -11.43 -7.69
N PRO A 14 1.68 -11.70 -6.92
CA PRO A 14 1.81 -12.01 -5.50
C PRO A 14 2.71 -13.21 -5.25
N GLY A 15 3.57 -13.09 -4.24
CA GLY A 15 4.51 -14.13 -3.84
C GLY A 15 4.79 -14.05 -2.35
N ARG A 16 6.06 -14.22 -1.95
CA ARG A 16 6.45 -14.25 -0.53
C ARG A 16 6.15 -12.95 0.20
N LEU A 17 6.36 -11.80 -0.46
CA LEU A 17 6.04 -10.51 0.14
C LEU A 17 4.54 -10.39 0.44
N HIS A 18 3.72 -10.83 -0.50
CA HIS A 18 2.26 -10.85 -0.32
C HIS A 18 1.86 -11.75 0.85
N GLN A 19 2.50 -12.92 0.98
CA GLN A 19 2.26 -13.83 2.09
C GLN A 19 2.63 -13.19 3.43
N ALA A 20 3.76 -12.49 3.49
CA ALA A 20 4.18 -11.77 4.70
C ALA A 20 3.19 -10.67 5.07
N LEU A 21 2.71 -9.93 4.08
CA LEU A 21 1.70 -8.89 4.30
C LEU A 21 0.39 -9.50 4.82
N GLN A 22 -0.05 -10.60 4.22
CA GLN A 22 -1.27 -11.29 4.66
C GLN A 22 -1.15 -11.77 6.11
N LEU A 23 -0.01 -12.37 6.47
CA LEU A 23 0.23 -12.79 7.85
C LEU A 23 0.18 -11.61 8.82
N ALA A 24 0.73 -10.48 8.44
CA ALA A 24 0.75 -9.30 9.30
C ALA A 24 -0.66 -8.73 9.53
N VAL A 25 -1.46 -8.61 8.47
CA VAL A 25 -2.84 -8.11 8.64
C VAL A 25 -3.72 -9.08 9.38
N ASP A 26 -3.55 -10.39 9.15
CA ASP A 26 -4.29 -11.43 9.88
C ASP A 26 -3.95 -11.41 11.37
N ALA A 27 -2.69 -11.22 11.71
CA ALA A 27 -2.25 -11.13 13.10
C ALA A 27 -2.85 -9.90 13.81
N ALA A 28 -2.93 -8.77 13.12
CA ALA A 28 -3.53 -7.57 13.66
C ALA A 28 -5.03 -7.77 13.93
N GLU A 29 -5.75 -8.37 13.00
CA GLU A 29 -7.18 -8.65 13.14
C GLU A 29 -7.44 -9.63 14.29
N ALA A 30 -6.59 -10.65 14.45
CA ALA A 30 -6.70 -11.61 15.55
C ALA A 30 -6.41 -10.97 16.92
N GLN A 31 -5.62 -9.91 16.95
CA GLN A 31 -5.23 -9.24 18.19
C GLN A 31 -6.35 -8.37 18.74
N ASP A 32 -7.17 -7.78 17.89
CA ASP A 32 -8.24 -6.88 18.31
C ASP A 32 -9.45 -7.02 17.38
N PRO A 33 -10.59 -7.52 17.88
CA PRO A 33 -11.78 -7.70 17.06
C PRO A 33 -12.39 -6.38 16.53
N ALA A 34 -11.95 -5.22 17.05
CA ALA A 34 -12.36 -3.94 16.51
C ALA A 34 -11.65 -3.57 15.20
N ILE A 35 -10.60 -4.31 14.83
CA ILE A 35 -9.84 -4.07 13.60
C ILE A 35 -10.45 -4.86 12.45
N THR A 36 -10.82 -4.14 11.38
CA THR A 36 -11.22 -4.73 10.10
C THR A 36 -10.08 -4.53 9.12
N THR A 37 -9.70 -5.58 8.39
CA THR A 37 -8.57 -5.52 7.46
C THR A 37 -9.01 -5.61 6.01
N SER A 38 -8.23 -5.01 5.12
CA SER A 38 -8.35 -5.18 3.69
C SER A 38 -6.97 -5.10 3.05
N LEU A 39 -6.86 -5.60 1.82
CA LEU A 39 -5.61 -5.57 1.07
C LEU A 39 -5.80 -4.77 -0.22
N LEU A 40 -4.76 -4.01 -0.56
CA LEU A 40 -4.66 -3.29 -1.81
C LEU A 40 -3.41 -3.79 -2.54
N HIS A 41 -3.62 -4.47 -3.66
CA HIS A 41 -2.53 -4.90 -4.53
C HIS A 41 -2.44 -3.95 -5.71
N LEU A 42 -1.32 -3.24 -5.85
CA LEU A 42 -1.18 -2.22 -6.89
C LEU A 42 -1.29 -2.79 -8.30
N GLY A 43 -0.91 -4.05 -8.48
CA GLY A 43 -1.03 -4.72 -9.77
C GLY A 43 -2.47 -4.96 -10.25
N ASP A 44 -3.46 -4.85 -9.37
CA ASP A 44 -4.86 -5.06 -9.72
C ASP A 44 -5.54 -3.79 -10.24
N HIS A 45 -4.84 -2.67 -10.28
CA HIS A 45 -5.42 -1.37 -10.59
C HIS A 45 -4.64 -0.64 -11.67
N GLN A 46 -5.35 0.17 -12.46
CA GLN A 46 -4.76 1.11 -13.39
C GLN A 46 -4.57 2.44 -12.68
N ILE A 47 -3.35 2.73 -12.28
CA ILE A 47 -3.01 3.96 -11.56
C ILE A 47 -2.08 4.78 -12.44
N SER A 48 -2.54 5.95 -12.88
CA SER A 48 -1.73 6.86 -13.70
C SER A 48 -0.55 7.42 -12.91
N PHE A 49 0.48 7.85 -13.61
CA PHE A 49 1.54 8.65 -13.00
C PHE A 49 0.96 9.95 -12.43
N ALA A 50 1.36 10.26 -11.22
CA ALA A 50 0.98 11.52 -10.58
C ALA A 50 1.62 12.68 -11.35
N ASP A 51 0.78 13.56 -11.89
CA ASP A 51 1.22 14.74 -12.65
C ASP A 51 0.60 16.05 -12.14
N GLY A 52 0.03 16.01 -10.94
CA GLY A 52 -0.56 17.18 -10.30
C GLY A 52 -2.04 17.37 -10.55
N ARG A 53 -2.67 16.52 -11.40
CA ARG A 53 -4.11 16.58 -11.57
C ARG A 53 -4.83 16.00 -10.35
N PRO A 54 -6.08 16.40 -10.08
CA PRO A 54 -6.90 15.72 -9.09
C PRO A 54 -7.20 14.28 -9.52
N ALA A 55 -7.39 13.38 -8.55
CA ALA A 55 -7.53 11.94 -8.80
C ALA A 55 -8.62 11.60 -9.82
N GLU A 56 -9.73 12.32 -9.80
CA GLU A 56 -10.86 12.07 -10.67
C GLU A 56 -10.57 12.40 -12.14
N ALA A 57 -9.57 13.25 -12.40
CA ALA A 57 -9.24 13.68 -13.75
C ALA A 57 -8.49 12.61 -14.57
N TYR A 58 -7.97 11.57 -13.92
CA TYR A 58 -7.24 10.51 -14.63
C TYR A 58 -8.16 9.54 -15.38
N GLY A 59 -9.41 9.39 -14.94
CA GLY A 59 -10.38 8.55 -15.63
C GLY A 59 -10.08 7.05 -15.57
N ASP A 60 -9.30 6.61 -14.58
CA ASP A 60 -8.91 5.21 -14.39
C ASP A 60 -9.14 4.76 -12.95
N GLY A 61 -8.37 3.79 -12.45
CA GLY A 61 -8.50 3.29 -11.08
C GLY A 61 -7.92 4.19 -10.00
N THR A 62 -7.26 5.27 -10.36
CA THR A 62 -6.55 6.14 -9.41
C THR A 62 -7.46 6.69 -8.31
N ALA A 63 -8.61 7.26 -8.68
CA ALA A 63 -9.53 7.85 -7.70
C ALA A 63 -10.04 6.81 -6.70
N LYS A 64 -10.39 5.62 -7.19
CA LYS A 64 -10.90 4.54 -6.34
C LYS A 64 -9.85 4.03 -5.36
N VAL A 65 -8.61 3.90 -5.82
CA VAL A 65 -7.49 3.49 -4.96
C VAL A 65 -7.25 4.54 -3.88
N LEU A 66 -7.24 5.82 -4.24
CA LEU A 66 -7.04 6.89 -3.26
C LEU A 66 -8.19 6.98 -2.26
N GLU A 67 -9.41 6.73 -2.68
CA GLU A 67 -10.55 6.66 -1.77
C GLU A 67 -10.35 5.58 -0.72
N GLN A 68 -9.88 4.40 -1.12
CA GLN A 68 -9.58 3.30 -0.20
C GLN A 68 -8.46 3.67 0.79
N VAL A 69 -7.42 4.31 0.31
CA VAL A 69 -6.30 4.76 1.16
C VAL A 69 -6.79 5.81 2.16
N MET A 70 -7.56 6.78 1.69
CA MET A 70 -8.06 7.86 2.56
C MET A 70 -9.01 7.35 3.64
N ALA A 71 -9.78 6.30 3.34
CA ALA A 71 -10.72 5.71 4.29
C ALA A 71 -10.06 4.87 5.38
N ALA A 72 -8.81 4.45 5.20
CA ALA A 72 -8.10 3.63 6.18
C ALA A 72 -7.65 4.45 7.39
N ASP A 73 -7.67 3.81 8.57
CA ASP A 73 -7.19 4.42 9.81
C ASP A 73 -5.73 4.10 10.07
N MET A 74 -5.26 2.96 9.54
CA MET A 74 -3.90 2.44 9.73
C MET A 74 -3.45 1.73 8.47
N PHE A 75 -2.13 1.59 8.31
CA PHE A 75 -1.53 0.93 7.16
C PHE A 75 -0.46 -0.06 7.56
N ILE A 76 -0.33 -1.14 6.79
CA ILE A 76 0.91 -1.91 6.68
C ILE A 76 1.30 -1.84 5.22
N ILE A 77 2.47 -1.26 4.93
CA ILE A 77 2.96 -1.09 3.56
C ILE A 77 4.12 -2.06 3.36
N ALA A 78 3.97 -2.94 2.37
CA ALA A 78 4.97 -3.95 2.03
C ALA A 78 5.57 -3.64 0.67
N THR A 79 6.89 -3.64 0.56
CA THR A 79 7.59 -3.38 -0.69
C THR A 79 8.76 -4.33 -0.88
N PRO A 80 8.98 -4.84 -2.11
CA PRO A 80 10.27 -5.44 -2.42
C PRO A 80 11.33 -4.35 -2.54
N ILE A 81 12.60 -4.73 -2.44
CA ILE A 81 13.70 -3.78 -2.62
C ILE A 81 14.10 -3.80 -4.09
N PHE A 82 13.89 -2.67 -4.76
CA PHE A 82 14.30 -2.41 -6.13
C PHE A 82 15.37 -1.33 -6.11
N ARG A 83 16.59 -1.67 -6.55
CA ARG A 83 17.70 -0.71 -6.61
C ARG A 83 17.89 0.04 -5.29
N ALA A 84 18.04 -0.72 -4.21
CA ALA A 84 18.29 -0.23 -2.85
C ALA A 84 17.15 0.63 -2.27
N SER A 85 15.95 0.58 -2.82
CA SER A 85 14.83 1.40 -2.38
C SER A 85 13.50 0.67 -2.56
N PHE A 86 12.41 1.34 -2.26
CA PHE A 86 11.06 0.84 -2.55
C PHE A 86 10.75 1.02 -4.05
N THR A 87 9.67 0.38 -4.49
CA THR A 87 9.33 0.36 -5.92
C THR A 87 8.84 1.72 -6.44
N GLY A 88 9.00 1.94 -7.73
CA GLY A 88 8.41 3.10 -8.40
C GLY A 88 6.88 3.10 -8.34
N ALA A 89 6.25 1.91 -8.37
CA ALA A 89 4.80 1.81 -8.24
C ALA A 89 4.31 2.32 -6.89
N LEU A 90 5.01 1.96 -5.81
CA LEU A 90 4.68 2.48 -4.47
C LEU A 90 4.91 3.98 -4.37
N LYS A 91 6.04 4.47 -4.89
CA LYS A 91 6.31 5.91 -4.89
C LYS A 91 5.24 6.68 -5.65
N ASN A 92 4.79 6.14 -6.79
CA ASN A 92 3.71 6.76 -7.54
C ASN A 92 2.41 6.85 -6.74
N LEU A 93 2.05 5.78 -6.03
CA LEU A 93 0.90 5.82 -5.14
C LEU A 93 1.07 6.91 -4.07
N LEU A 94 2.24 6.96 -3.44
CA LEU A 94 2.52 7.97 -2.41
C LEU A 94 2.46 9.39 -2.97
N ASP A 95 2.88 9.59 -4.21
CA ASP A 95 2.83 10.90 -4.87
C ASP A 95 1.40 11.39 -5.12
N HIS A 96 0.43 10.47 -5.19
CA HIS A 96 -0.98 10.83 -5.29
C HIS A 96 -1.62 11.18 -3.95
N ILE A 97 -1.05 10.70 -2.85
CA ILE A 97 -1.67 10.86 -1.52
C ILE A 97 -1.35 12.24 -0.98
N THR A 98 -2.38 12.96 -0.56
CA THR A 98 -2.18 14.26 0.09
C THR A 98 -1.65 14.08 1.52
N VAL A 99 -1.03 15.11 2.06
CA VAL A 99 -0.52 15.10 3.44
C VAL A 99 -1.63 14.71 4.43
N VAL A 100 -2.83 15.24 4.22
CA VAL A 100 -3.99 14.95 5.08
C VAL A 100 -4.34 13.45 5.06
N GLY A 101 -4.11 12.77 3.95
CA GLY A 101 -4.44 11.35 3.81
C GLY A 101 -3.64 10.42 4.73
N LEU A 102 -2.46 10.85 5.15
CA LEU A 102 -1.59 10.05 6.03
C LEU A 102 -1.47 10.64 7.44
N MET A 103 -1.89 11.88 7.63
CA MET A 103 -1.72 12.59 8.89
C MET A 103 -2.45 11.88 10.04
N GLY A 104 -1.73 11.62 11.13
CA GLY A 104 -2.30 11.03 12.34
C GLY A 104 -2.59 9.54 12.23
N LYS A 105 -2.15 8.88 11.15
CA LYS A 105 -2.39 7.44 10.95
C LYS A 105 -1.12 6.64 11.23
N ALA A 106 -1.27 5.51 11.89
CA ALA A 106 -0.16 4.60 12.16
C ALA A 106 0.20 3.82 10.89
N CYS A 107 1.49 3.55 10.70
CA CYS A 107 1.98 2.80 9.55
C CYS A 107 3.06 1.80 9.97
N GLY A 108 2.86 0.53 9.66
CA GLY A 108 3.89 -0.50 9.73
C GLY A 108 4.53 -0.70 8.37
N LEU A 109 5.82 -1.03 8.33
CA LEU A 109 6.55 -1.22 7.08
C LEU A 109 7.16 -2.61 7.02
N ILE A 110 7.02 -3.25 5.86
CA ILE A 110 7.69 -4.52 5.55
C ILE A 110 8.50 -4.31 4.27
N SER A 111 9.78 -4.67 4.31
CA SER A 111 10.59 -4.68 3.09
C SER A 111 11.24 -6.06 2.94
N MET A 112 11.38 -6.49 1.70
CA MET A 112 11.93 -7.81 1.40
C MET A 112 12.90 -7.73 0.23
N GLY A 113 14.15 -8.13 0.48
CA GLY A 113 15.15 -8.29 -0.56
C GLY A 113 15.23 -9.73 -1.02
N ALA A 114 15.48 -9.95 -2.31
CA ALA A 114 15.59 -11.28 -2.88
C ALA A 114 16.93 -11.96 -2.57
N THR A 115 17.97 -11.18 -2.26
CA THR A 115 19.33 -11.66 -1.99
C THR A 115 19.95 -10.89 -0.84
N ASP A 116 21.18 -11.24 -0.46
CA ASP A 116 21.95 -10.50 0.56
C ASP A 116 22.40 -9.12 0.07
N HIS A 117 22.34 -8.89 -1.23
CA HIS A 117 22.68 -7.61 -1.85
C HIS A 117 21.41 -6.97 -2.40
N HIS A 118 21.06 -5.78 -1.92
CA HIS A 118 19.77 -5.14 -2.17
C HIS A 118 19.88 -3.83 -2.94
N TYR A 119 20.79 -3.77 -3.90
CA TYR A 119 20.96 -2.58 -4.73
C TYR A 119 20.66 -2.79 -6.21
#